data_4b841bbd779787c4e4f7ec316b86c780
#
_entry.id   4b841bbd779787c4e4f7ec316b86c780
#
_cell.length_a   1.000
_cell.length_b   1.000
_cell.length_c   1.000
_cell.angle_alpha   90.00
_cell.angle_beta   90.00
_cell.angle_gamma   90.00
#
_symmetry.space_group_name_H-M   'P 1'
#
loop_
_entity.id
_entity.type
_entity.pdbx_description
1 polymer ?
#
loop_
_entity_poly.entity_id
_entity_poly.type
_entity_poly.pdbx_seq_one_letter_code
_entity_poly.pdbx_strand_id
1 'polypeptide(L)'
;MKSLRRVRNTSVFFSVIGAAVLWATTSTALAVPQKSKPAPTPAADAGSDEDAPDPATIVLPGFVVERPQEKGYLSLTLEAGALKISFYDKNKQPIAPDVARAAARWYPKQKYGEERAVLNTGSDGVSLKANKFLQPPFPVQIFITLLSAEDVGVESHTVMFKPST
;
A
#
# COMPACT_ATOMS: atom_id res chain seq x y z
N MET A 1 41.30 -36.69 -12.67
CA MET A 1 41.09 -36.67 -11.20
C MET A 1 40.26 -35.45 -10.84
N LYS A 2 38.93 -35.62 -10.59
CA LYS A 2 37.99 -34.52 -10.22
C LYS A 2 37.68 -34.68 -8.74
N SER A 3 38.12 -33.69 -7.93
CA SER A 3 37.87 -33.63 -6.49
C SER A 3 36.50 -33.04 -6.23
N LEU A 4 35.55 -33.81 -5.71
CA LEU A 4 34.24 -33.39 -5.23
C LEU A 4 34.39 -32.83 -3.80
N ARG A 5 34.27 -31.54 -3.63
CA ARG A 5 34.12 -30.89 -2.31
C ARG A 5 32.67 -30.98 -1.84
N ARG A 6 32.47 -31.80 -0.82
CA ARG A 6 31.22 -32.02 -0.11
C ARG A 6 31.02 -30.86 0.90
N VAL A 7 30.05 -29.98 0.64
CA VAL A 7 29.65 -28.94 1.59
C VAL A 7 28.73 -29.57 2.63
N ARG A 8 29.15 -29.59 3.88
CA ARG A 8 28.34 -30.00 5.03
C ARG A 8 27.50 -28.80 5.49
N ASN A 9 26.20 -28.91 5.32
CA ASN A 9 25.22 -27.99 5.96
C ASN A 9 25.11 -28.39 7.43
N THR A 10 25.54 -27.49 8.31
CA THR A 10 25.32 -27.61 9.75
C THR A 10 24.07 -26.79 10.10
N SER A 11 22.94 -27.47 10.30
CA SER A 11 21.72 -26.86 10.84
C SER A 11 21.91 -26.63 12.33
N VAL A 12 21.93 -25.37 12.74
CA VAL A 12 21.91 -24.98 14.15
C VAL A 12 20.44 -24.71 14.52
N PHE A 13 19.85 -25.62 15.28
CA PHE A 13 18.55 -25.41 15.92
C PHE A 13 18.73 -24.52 17.15
N PHE A 14 18.23 -23.29 17.11
CA PHE A 14 18.03 -22.48 18.30
C PHE A 14 16.62 -22.71 18.85
N SER A 15 16.56 -23.46 19.95
CA SER A 15 15.34 -23.60 20.75
C SER A 15 15.26 -22.43 21.73
N VAL A 16 14.33 -21.51 21.53
CA VAL A 16 14.04 -20.44 22.49
C VAL A 16 12.78 -20.81 23.27
N ILE A 17 12.98 -21.17 24.54
CA ILE A 17 11.94 -21.36 25.53
C ILE A 17 11.52 -19.96 26.01
N GLY A 18 10.33 -19.50 25.62
CA GLY A 18 9.74 -18.23 26.04
C GLY A 18 8.85 -18.42 27.27
N ALA A 19 9.19 -17.77 28.35
CA ALA A 19 8.41 -17.70 29.59
C ALA A 19 7.15 -16.84 29.40
N ALA A 20 5.99 -17.41 29.71
CA ALA A 20 4.71 -16.71 29.76
C ALA A 20 4.62 -15.88 31.05
N VAL A 21 4.50 -14.57 30.94
CA VAL A 21 4.16 -13.67 32.05
C VAL A 21 2.68 -13.33 31.95
N LEU A 22 1.90 -13.89 32.84
CA LEU A 22 0.48 -13.56 33.08
C LEU A 22 0.40 -12.24 33.87
N TRP A 23 -0.08 -11.18 33.28
CA TRP A 23 -0.53 -9.97 33.95
C TRP A 23 -2.05 -9.97 34.06
N ALA A 24 -2.59 -10.29 35.21
CA ALA A 24 -3.99 -10.10 35.55
C ALA A 24 -4.17 -8.69 36.13
N THR A 25 -4.79 -7.77 35.39
CA THR A 25 -5.28 -6.50 35.88
C THR A 25 -6.79 -6.55 36.05
N THR A 26 -7.24 -6.66 37.31
CA THR A 26 -8.63 -6.49 37.71
C THR A 26 -8.96 -5.01 37.77
N SER A 27 -9.72 -4.49 36.78
CA SER A 27 -10.29 -3.14 36.82
C SER A 27 -11.72 -3.21 37.34
N THR A 28 -11.94 -2.75 38.55
CA THR A 28 -13.24 -2.54 39.16
C THR A 28 -13.85 -1.26 38.59
N ALA A 29 -14.87 -1.39 37.72
CA ALA A 29 -15.63 -0.26 37.23
C ALA A 29 -16.79 0.05 38.20
N LEU A 30 -16.75 1.20 38.85
CA LEU A 30 -17.87 1.82 39.58
C LEU A 30 -18.85 2.39 38.54
N ALA A 31 -20.00 1.75 38.38
CA ALA A 31 -21.09 2.23 37.55
C ALA A 31 -21.84 3.34 38.31
N VAL A 32 -21.81 4.57 37.79
CA VAL A 32 -22.67 5.66 38.19
C VAL A 32 -23.89 5.67 37.24
N PRO A 33 -25.12 5.54 37.74
CA PRO A 33 -26.30 5.63 36.87
C PRO A 33 -26.59 7.08 36.51
N GLN A 34 -26.21 7.51 35.34
CA GLN A 34 -26.59 8.81 34.78
C GLN A 34 -27.95 8.73 34.12
N LYS A 35 -28.96 9.31 34.81
CA LYS A 35 -30.32 9.45 34.33
C LYS A 35 -30.34 10.51 33.20
N SER A 36 -30.24 10.08 31.96
CA SER A 36 -30.36 10.96 30.80
C SER A 36 -31.82 11.23 30.47
N LYS A 37 -32.19 12.50 30.58
CA LYS A 37 -33.44 13.13 30.12
C LYS A 37 -33.57 12.93 28.61
N PRO A 38 -34.72 12.51 28.07
CA PRO A 38 -34.90 12.39 26.63
C PRO A 38 -34.89 13.77 26.00
N ALA A 39 -33.95 14.03 25.09
CA ALA A 39 -33.94 15.18 24.22
C ALA A 39 -34.98 14.99 23.09
N PRO A 40 -35.65 16.05 22.64
CA PRO A 40 -36.64 15.98 21.56
C PRO A 40 -35.93 15.60 20.25
N THR A 41 -36.48 14.61 19.56
CA THR A 41 -36.09 14.20 18.21
C THR A 41 -36.26 15.39 17.28
N PRO A 42 -35.19 15.86 16.60
CA PRO A 42 -35.38 16.74 15.44
C PRO A 42 -35.98 15.94 14.30
N ALA A 43 -37.00 16.50 13.70
CA ALA A 43 -37.63 15.99 12.49
C ALA A 43 -36.56 15.74 11.41
N ALA A 44 -36.69 14.60 10.74
CA ALA A 44 -35.93 14.27 9.55
C ALA A 44 -36.17 15.34 8.51
N ASP A 45 -35.21 16.25 8.35
CA ASP A 45 -35.09 17.05 7.16
C ASP A 45 -34.53 16.12 6.06
N ALA A 46 -35.34 15.88 5.06
CA ALA A 46 -34.94 15.18 3.84
C ALA A 46 -33.97 16.09 3.09
N GLY A 47 -32.71 16.05 3.54
CA GLY A 47 -31.59 16.71 2.86
C GLY A 47 -31.32 16.01 1.56
N SER A 48 -31.71 16.68 0.48
CA SER A 48 -31.20 16.63 -0.90
C SER A 48 -30.12 15.57 -1.13
N ASP A 49 -30.41 14.66 -2.05
CA ASP A 49 -29.42 13.90 -2.83
C ASP A 49 -28.42 14.91 -3.42
N GLU A 50 -27.35 15.21 -2.69
CA GLU A 50 -26.19 15.88 -3.27
C GLU A 50 -25.67 14.94 -4.35
N ASP A 51 -25.84 15.40 -5.57
CA ASP A 51 -25.40 14.82 -6.83
C ASP A 51 -23.94 14.31 -6.67
N ALA A 52 -23.78 13.05 -6.34
CA ALA A 52 -22.47 12.42 -6.30
C ALA A 52 -21.88 12.55 -7.71
N PRO A 53 -20.69 13.15 -7.87
CA PRO A 53 -20.12 13.38 -9.19
C PRO A 53 -20.04 12.07 -9.96
N ASP A 54 -20.50 12.07 -11.20
CA ASP A 54 -20.44 10.92 -12.10
C ASP A 54 -19.00 10.38 -12.11
N PRO A 55 -18.77 9.09 -11.79
CA PRO A 55 -17.43 8.50 -11.78
C PRO A 55 -16.68 8.65 -13.11
N ALA A 56 -17.37 8.85 -14.22
CA ALA A 56 -16.77 9.17 -15.51
C ALA A 56 -16.03 10.52 -15.51
N THR A 57 -16.46 11.48 -14.69
CA THR A 57 -15.89 12.84 -14.60
C THR A 57 -14.68 12.93 -13.68
N ILE A 58 -14.49 11.95 -12.78
CA ILE A 58 -13.38 11.97 -11.82
C ILE A 58 -12.07 11.66 -12.53
N VAL A 59 -11.16 12.62 -12.55
CA VAL A 59 -9.80 12.47 -13.09
C VAL A 59 -8.87 12.08 -11.95
N LEU A 60 -8.26 10.89 -12.06
CA LEU A 60 -7.28 10.42 -11.07
C LEU A 60 -5.92 11.14 -11.26
N PRO A 61 -5.19 11.44 -10.18
CA PRO A 61 -3.90 12.11 -10.26
C PRO A 61 -2.82 11.22 -10.88
N GLY A 62 -1.85 11.81 -11.57
CA GLY A 62 -0.65 11.12 -12.05
C GLY A 62 -0.90 10.13 -13.19
N PHE A 63 -0.08 9.08 -13.25
CA PHE A 63 -0.19 8.04 -14.26
C PHE A 63 -1.08 6.91 -13.77
N VAL A 64 -2.20 6.68 -14.47
CA VAL A 64 -3.23 5.73 -14.06
C VAL A 64 -3.05 4.40 -14.77
N VAL A 65 -3.13 3.31 -14.03
CA VAL A 65 -3.09 1.92 -14.52
C VAL A 65 -4.34 1.20 -14.03
N GLU A 66 -5.06 0.55 -14.94
CA GLU A 66 -6.17 -0.31 -14.59
C GLU A 66 -5.66 -1.63 -14.01
N ARG A 67 -6.31 -2.11 -12.95
CA ARG A 67 -5.98 -3.38 -12.30
C ARG A 67 -6.79 -4.53 -12.91
N PRO A 68 -6.19 -5.74 -12.98
CA PRO A 68 -6.89 -6.91 -13.47
C PRO A 68 -8.08 -7.28 -12.56
N GLN A 69 -8.99 -8.09 -13.10
CA GLN A 69 -10.18 -8.59 -12.37
C GLN A 69 -11.06 -7.47 -11.81
N GLU A 70 -11.11 -6.34 -12.50
CA GLU A 70 -11.96 -5.19 -12.11
C GLU A 70 -11.72 -4.68 -10.68
N LYS A 71 -10.50 -4.80 -10.17
CA LYS A 71 -10.11 -4.30 -8.83
C LYS A 71 -10.01 -2.78 -8.75
N GLY A 72 -10.25 -2.06 -9.85
CA GLY A 72 -10.14 -0.61 -9.92
C GLY A 72 -8.82 -0.13 -10.53
N TYR A 73 -8.21 0.90 -9.96
CA TYR A 73 -7.08 1.59 -10.56
C TYR A 73 -5.93 1.80 -9.59
N LEU A 74 -4.71 1.84 -10.14
CA LEU A 74 -3.51 2.35 -9.47
C LEU A 74 -3.19 3.72 -10.04
N SER A 75 -2.89 4.67 -9.20
CA SER A 75 -2.36 5.97 -9.58
C SER A 75 -0.91 6.08 -9.14
N LEU A 76 -0.02 6.35 -10.08
CA LEU A 76 1.41 6.52 -9.85
C LEU A 76 1.74 8.01 -9.90
N THR A 77 2.29 8.52 -8.80
CA THR A 77 2.72 9.91 -8.68
C THR A 77 4.14 10.00 -8.13
N LEU A 78 4.78 11.16 -8.27
CA LEU A 78 6.01 11.48 -7.55
C LEU A 78 5.70 12.44 -6.40
N GLU A 79 5.99 12.02 -5.19
CA GLU A 79 5.92 12.85 -4.00
C GLU A 79 7.34 13.10 -3.46
N ALA A 80 7.78 14.36 -3.51
CA ALA A 80 9.15 14.73 -3.18
C ALA A 80 10.22 13.89 -3.92
N GLY A 81 9.94 13.51 -5.19
CA GLY A 81 10.83 12.68 -6.01
C GLY A 81 10.75 11.17 -5.76
N ALA A 82 10.04 10.71 -4.74
CA ALA A 82 9.79 9.29 -4.49
C ALA A 82 8.51 8.83 -5.19
N LEU A 83 8.52 7.61 -5.73
CA LEU A 83 7.34 7.00 -6.34
C LEU A 83 6.31 6.70 -5.26
N LYS A 84 5.08 7.16 -5.48
CA LYS A 84 3.90 6.88 -4.65
C LYS A 84 2.86 6.17 -5.50
N ILE A 85 2.26 5.13 -4.94
CA ILE A 85 1.15 4.38 -5.54
C ILE A 85 -0.06 4.54 -4.65
N SER A 86 -1.15 5.08 -5.20
CA SER A 86 -2.45 5.17 -4.54
C SER A 86 -3.43 4.22 -5.21
N PHE A 87 -4.36 3.68 -4.43
CA PHE A 87 -5.32 2.66 -4.84
C PHE A 87 -6.71 3.28 -4.94
N TYR A 88 -7.42 2.93 -5.99
CA TYR A 88 -8.78 3.41 -6.25
C TYR A 88 -9.67 2.24 -6.67
N ASP A 89 -10.93 2.30 -6.28
CA ASP A 89 -11.95 1.36 -6.72
C ASP A 89 -12.42 1.65 -8.16
N LYS A 90 -13.41 0.90 -8.63
CA LYS A 90 -14.04 1.09 -9.95
C LYS A 90 -14.70 2.46 -10.11
N ASN A 91 -15.18 3.04 -9.01
CA ASN A 91 -15.83 4.33 -8.97
C ASN A 91 -14.83 5.49 -8.80
N LYS A 92 -13.52 5.16 -8.91
CA LYS A 92 -12.41 6.11 -8.71
C LYS A 92 -12.37 6.71 -7.30
N GLN A 93 -12.95 6.02 -6.30
CA GLN A 93 -12.84 6.41 -4.91
C GLN A 93 -11.55 5.85 -4.31
N PRO A 94 -10.83 6.62 -3.49
CA PRO A 94 -9.60 6.15 -2.86
C PRO A 94 -9.90 5.02 -1.87
N ILE A 95 -9.12 3.94 -1.96
CA ILE A 95 -9.21 2.79 -1.06
C ILE A 95 -7.85 2.49 -0.42
N ALA A 96 -7.87 1.81 0.72
CA ALA A 96 -6.65 1.32 1.33
C ALA A 96 -6.01 0.25 0.45
N PRO A 97 -4.65 0.14 0.46
CA PRO A 97 -3.96 -0.94 -0.24
C PRO A 97 -4.44 -2.32 0.21
N ASP A 98 -4.79 -3.17 -0.75
CA ASP A 98 -5.12 -4.59 -0.52
C ASP A 98 -3.86 -5.49 -0.53
N VAL A 99 -2.68 -4.87 -0.52
CA VAL A 99 -1.37 -5.50 -0.54
C VAL A 99 -0.47 -4.91 0.54
N ALA A 100 0.47 -5.69 1.04
CA ALA A 100 1.34 -5.24 2.14
C ALA A 100 2.42 -4.27 1.66
N ARG A 101 2.95 -4.49 0.46
CA ARG A 101 4.02 -3.66 -0.14
C ARG A 101 4.06 -3.81 -1.66
N ALA A 102 4.89 -3.02 -2.32
CA ALA A 102 5.21 -3.20 -3.72
C ALA A 102 6.72 -3.17 -3.95
N ALA A 103 7.18 -3.86 -4.97
CA ALA A 103 8.53 -3.76 -5.48
C ALA A 103 8.49 -3.05 -6.84
N ALA A 104 9.30 -2.01 -7.01
CA ALA A 104 9.49 -1.34 -8.27
C ALA A 104 10.93 -1.52 -8.75
N ARG A 105 11.11 -1.75 -10.05
CA ARG A 105 12.43 -1.82 -10.68
C ARG A 105 12.41 -1.05 -11.99
N TRP A 106 13.54 -0.43 -12.32
CA TRP A 106 13.71 0.34 -13.56
C TRP A 106 15.17 0.39 -13.97
N TYR A 107 15.40 0.76 -15.23
CA TYR A 107 16.73 0.98 -15.77
C TYR A 107 16.94 2.49 -16.00
N PRO A 108 17.71 3.17 -15.15
CA PRO A 108 17.99 4.59 -15.32
C PRO A 108 18.84 4.82 -16.58
N LYS A 109 18.52 5.86 -17.35
CA LYS A 109 19.27 6.16 -18.58
C LYS A 109 20.68 6.68 -18.33
N GLN A 110 20.94 7.20 -17.14
CA GLN A 110 22.22 7.83 -16.77
C GLN A 110 23.18 6.90 -16.04
N LYS A 111 22.75 5.70 -15.70
CA LYS A 111 23.51 4.74 -14.91
C LYS A 111 23.35 3.33 -15.47
N TYR A 112 24.44 2.59 -15.53
CA TYR A 112 24.36 1.18 -15.88
C TYR A 112 23.75 0.36 -14.75
N GLY A 113 22.92 -0.61 -15.14
CA GLY A 113 22.31 -1.55 -14.21
C GLY A 113 20.85 -1.22 -13.88
N GLU A 114 20.25 -2.13 -13.12
CA GLU A 114 18.87 -2.05 -12.65
C GLU A 114 18.84 -1.36 -11.28
N GLU A 115 17.95 -0.41 -11.12
CA GLU A 115 17.60 0.15 -9.82
C GLU A 115 16.32 -0.51 -9.30
N ARG A 116 16.27 -0.69 -7.98
CA ARG A 116 15.13 -1.30 -7.29
C ARG A 116 14.73 -0.46 -6.08
N ALA A 117 13.44 -0.36 -5.85
CA ALA A 117 12.87 0.22 -4.64
C ALA A 117 11.76 -0.65 -4.09
N VAL A 118 11.65 -0.67 -2.77
CA VAL A 118 10.49 -1.23 -2.09
C VAL A 118 9.59 -0.08 -1.68
N LEU A 119 8.29 -0.24 -1.97
CA LEU A 119 7.27 0.68 -1.54
C LEU A 119 6.54 0.07 -0.35
N ASN A 120 6.59 0.74 0.76
CA ASN A 120 5.88 0.36 1.98
C ASN A 120 4.68 1.29 2.18
N THR A 121 3.76 0.89 3.04
CA THR A 121 2.62 1.72 3.42
C THR A 121 3.10 3.08 3.89
N GLY A 122 2.58 4.14 3.29
CA GLY A 122 2.85 5.53 3.66
C GLY A 122 2.29 5.87 5.04
N SER A 123 2.70 7.01 5.57
CA SER A 123 2.17 7.53 6.84
C SER A 123 0.67 7.85 6.78
N ASP A 124 0.12 7.99 5.59
CA ASP A 124 -1.30 8.20 5.32
C ASP A 124 -2.14 6.91 5.42
N GLY A 125 -1.51 5.73 5.48
CA GLY A 125 -2.16 4.42 5.55
C GLY A 125 -2.93 4.00 4.29
N VAL A 126 -3.04 4.88 3.28
CA VAL A 126 -3.85 4.68 2.07
C VAL A 126 -3.04 4.61 0.79
N SER A 127 -1.71 4.69 0.89
CA SER A 127 -0.81 4.61 -0.25
C SER A 127 0.45 3.83 0.06
N LEU A 128 1.17 3.41 -0.98
CA LEU A 128 2.52 2.85 -0.87
C LEU A 128 3.52 3.88 -1.37
N LYS A 129 4.60 4.11 -0.60
CA LYS A 129 5.65 5.06 -0.94
C LYS A 129 7.02 4.39 -1.02
N ALA A 130 7.77 4.73 -2.08
CA ALA A 130 9.12 4.22 -2.28
C ALA A 130 10.12 4.83 -1.29
N ASN A 131 11.11 4.03 -0.94
CA ASN A 131 12.25 4.47 -0.12
C ASN A 131 13.40 5.08 -0.95
N LYS A 132 13.23 5.16 -2.27
CA LYS A 132 14.21 5.73 -3.21
C LYS A 132 13.58 6.77 -4.11
N PHE A 133 14.40 7.73 -4.54
CA PHE A 133 14.01 8.73 -5.51
C PHE A 133 14.10 8.18 -6.94
N LEU A 134 13.09 8.49 -7.74
CA LEU A 134 13.07 8.24 -9.16
C LEU A 134 13.57 9.50 -9.88
N GLN A 135 14.74 9.40 -10.51
CA GLN A 135 15.41 10.53 -11.13
C GLN A 135 15.12 10.64 -12.63
N PRO A 136 15.02 11.87 -13.19
CA PRO A 136 14.96 12.09 -14.63
C PRO A 136 16.21 11.51 -15.32
N PRO A 137 16.22 11.29 -16.66
CA PRO A 137 15.22 11.76 -17.60
C PRO A 137 13.99 10.88 -17.70
N PHE A 138 12.83 11.52 -17.90
CA PHE A 138 11.57 10.84 -18.21
C PHE A 138 11.27 10.84 -19.71
N PRO A 139 10.43 9.91 -20.24
CA PRO A 139 9.79 8.82 -19.49
C PRO A 139 10.76 7.70 -19.13
N VAL A 140 10.43 6.96 -18.09
CA VAL A 140 11.16 5.77 -17.63
C VAL A 140 10.23 4.56 -17.56
N GLN A 141 10.70 3.41 -18.03
CA GLN A 141 9.95 2.16 -17.89
C GLN A 141 10.14 1.63 -16.48
N ILE A 142 9.02 1.40 -15.78
CA ILE A 142 8.98 0.87 -14.42
C ILE A 142 8.22 -0.45 -14.44
N PHE A 143 8.79 -1.47 -13.83
CA PHE A 143 8.17 -2.74 -13.54
C PHE A 143 7.75 -2.73 -12.08
N ILE A 144 6.45 -2.88 -11.82
CA ILE A 144 5.86 -2.86 -10.47
C ILE A 144 5.31 -4.24 -10.19
N THR A 145 5.65 -4.81 -9.04
CA THR A 145 5.07 -6.04 -8.53
C THR A 145 4.45 -5.76 -7.16
N LEU A 146 3.15 -5.98 -7.05
CA LEU A 146 2.42 -5.90 -5.79
C LEU A 146 2.62 -7.20 -5.01
N LEU A 147 2.90 -7.10 -3.72
CA LEU A 147 3.27 -8.20 -2.85
C LEU A 147 2.27 -8.37 -1.72
N SER A 148 1.89 -9.62 -1.45
CA SER A 148 1.11 -9.99 -0.26
C SER A 148 1.93 -9.82 1.03
N ALA A 149 1.31 -10.11 2.17
CA ALA A 149 1.99 -10.12 3.48
C ALA A 149 3.11 -11.17 3.56
N GLU A 150 3.01 -12.24 2.78
CA GLU A 150 4.01 -13.32 2.69
C GLU A 150 5.10 -13.05 1.63
N ASP A 151 5.19 -11.82 1.11
CA ASP A 151 6.11 -11.42 0.03
C ASP A 151 5.93 -12.18 -1.30
N VAL A 152 4.75 -12.72 -1.53
CA VAL A 152 4.39 -13.35 -2.80
C VAL A 152 3.85 -12.31 -3.77
N GLY A 153 4.35 -12.32 -5.01
CA GLY A 153 3.84 -11.45 -6.07
C GLY A 153 2.41 -11.83 -6.45
N VAL A 154 1.48 -10.90 -6.24
CA VAL A 154 0.05 -11.11 -6.54
C VAL A 154 -0.39 -10.45 -7.84
N GLU A 155 0.32 -9.39 -8.24
CA GLU A 155 -0.03 -8.59 -9.42
C GLU A 155 1.23 -7.90 -9.94
N SER A 156 1.39 -7.80 -11.27
CA SER A 156 2.54 -7.15 -11.91
C SER A 156 2.11 -6.23 -13.04
N HIS A 157 2.71 -5.04 -13.08
CA HIS A 157 2.46 -4.02 -14.10
C HIS A 157 3.77 -3.55 -14.71
N THR A 158 3.72 -3.26 -16.00
CA THR A 158 4.82 -2.59 -16.71
C THR A 158 4.28 -1.26 -17.25
N VAL A 159 4.86 -0.17 -16.80
CA VAL A 159 4.39 1.17 -17.12
C VAL A 159 5.50 2.04 -17.70
N MET A 160 5.17 2.87 -18.68
CA MET A 160 6.05 3.92 -19.17
C MET A 160 5.72 5.20 -18.42
N PHE A 161 6.38 5.39 -17.28
CA PHE A 161 6.06 6.46 -16.35
C PHE A 161 6.63 7.81 -16.81
N LYS A 162 5.74 8.80 -16.83
CA LYS A 162 6.08 10.22 -16.99
C LYS A 162 5.31 11.00 -15.93
N PRO A 163 5.99 11.72 -15.00
CA PRO A 163 5.28 12.51 -14.02
C PRO A 163 4.45 13.60 -14.71
N SER A 164 3.26 13.84 -14.20
CA SER A 164 2.47 15.03 -14.57
C SER A 164 3.13 16.27 -13.97
N THR A 165 3.34 17.26 -14.77
CA THR A 165 3.78 18.60 -14.37
C THR A 165 2.62 19.38 -13.78
#